data_769a8418fea50949e5bdb34f59af5d57
#
_entry.id   769a8418fea50949e5bdb34f59af5d57
#
_cell.length_a   1.000
_cell.length_b   1.000
_cell.length_c   1.000
_cell.angle_alpha   90.00
_cell.angle_beta   90.00
_cell.angle_gamma   90.00
#
_symmetry.space_group_name_H-M   'P 1'
#
loop_
_entity.id
_entity.type
_entity.pdbx_description
1 polymer ?
#
loop_
_entity_poly.entity_id
_entity_poly.type
_entity_poly.pdbx_seq_one_letter_code
_entity_poly.pdbx_strand_id
1 'polypeptide(L)'
;MKYRAEIDGLRALAVLPVILFHAGFEWFSGGFVGVDVFFVISGYLITTIIISEMAEGKFSIVNFYERRARRILPALFFVMAACLPFAWLWLTPGNLKDFGQSLVAVSTFSSNILFWLESGYFDTAAELKPLLHTWSLAVEEQYYIFFPIFLMLTWRLGIKWILILLSIIFLLV
;
A
#
# COMPACT_ATOMS: atom_id res chain seq x y z
N MET A 1 11.00 -1.53 20.02
CA MET A 1 11.78 -0.65 19.10
C MET A 1 11.69 0.78 19.60
N LYS A 2 12.81 1.54 19.68
CA LYS A 2 12.75 2.96 20.04
C LYS A 2 12.08 3.74 18.90
N TYR A 3 11.24 4.71 19.24
CA TYR A 3 10.64 5.65 18.30
C TYR A 3 11.73 6.40 17.51
N ARG A 4 11.56 6.53 16.20
CA ARG A 4 12.53 7.14 15.28
C ARG A 4 11.85 8.27 14.51
N ALA A 5 11.97 9.48 15.06
CA ALA A 5 11.36 10.69 14.50
C ALA A 5 11.84 11.02 13.07
N GLU A 6 13.10 10.66 12.75
CA GLU A 6 13.67 10.84 11.41
C GLU A 6 12.92 10.05 10.34
N ILE A 7 12.38 8.87 10.67
CA ILE A 7 11.59 8.06 9.72
C ILE A 7 10.23 8.70 9.46
N ASP A 8 9.59 9.23 10.48
CA ASP A 8 8.33 9.95 10.31
C ASP A 8 8.54 11.23 9.49
N GLY A 9 9.66 11.93 9.68
CA GLY A 9 10.07 13.05 8.84
C GLY A 9 10.26 12.66 7.36
N LEU A 10 10.94 11.55 7.09
CA LEU A 10 11.10 11.02 5.72
C LEU A 10 9.76 10.64 5.09
N ARG A 11 8.84 10.05 5.85
CA ARG A 11 7.49 9.73 5.36
C ARG A 11 6.71 10.98 5.01
N ALA A 12 6.80 12.03 5.82
CA ALA A 12 6.17 13.32 5.52
C ALA A 12 6.75 13.94 4.25
N LEU A 13 8.08 13.89 4.09
CA LEU A 13 8.75 14.36 2.87
C LEU A 13 8.38 13.55 1.62
N ALA A 14 8.06 12.27 1.77
CA ALA A 14 7.59 11.44 0.68
C ALA A 14 6.13 11.75 0.29
N VAL A 15 5.24 11.94 1.27
CA VAL A 15 3.81 12.12 1.02
C VAL A 15 3.46 13.54 0.58
N LEU A 16 4.13 14.56 1.12
CA LEU A 16 3.82 15.96 0.81
C LEU A 16 3.93 16.29 -0.69
N PRO A 17 5.01 15.91 -1.42
CA PRO A 17 5.08 16.11 -2.87
C PRO A 17 3.97 15.37 -3.65
N VAL A 18 3.54 14.20 -3.19
CA VAL A 18 2.42 13.46 -3.82
C VAL A 18 1.13 14.26 -3.70
N ILE A 19 0.84 14.82 -2.54
CA ILE A 19 -0.35 15.65 -2.32
C ILE A 19 -0.31 16.89 -3.21
N LEU A 20 0.82 17.58 -3.26
CA LEU A 20 0.99 18.79 -4.05
C LEU A 20 0.90 18.51 -5.57
N PHE A 21 1.42 17.38 -6.03
CA PHE A 21 1.27 16.91 -7.40
C PHE A 21 -0.23 16.71 -7.76
N HIS A 22 -0.99 16.00 -6.92
CA HIS A 22 -2.42 15.78 -7.15
C HIS A 22 -3.27 17.05 -6.98
N ALA A 23 -2.77 18.03 -6.25
CA ALA A 23 -3.41 19.34 -6.14
C ALA A 23 -3.11 20.28 -7.34
N GLY A 24 -2.37 19.79 -8.35
CA GLY A 24 -2.12 20.52 -9.60
C GLY A 24 -0.98 21.56 -9.50
N PHE A 25 -0.10 21.48 -8.50
CA PHE A 25 1.06 22.37 -8.42
C PHE A 25 2.15 21.92 -9.40
N GLU A 26 2.37 22.69 -10.48
CA GLU A 26 3.33 22.37 -11.56
C GLU A 26 4.76 22.10 -11.06
N TRP A 27 5.19 22.82 -10.02
CA TRP A 27 6.52 22.66 -9.41
C TRP A 27 6.74 21.27 -8.80
N PHE A 28 5.67 20.53 -8.58
CA PHE A 28 5.70 19.18 -8.02
C PHE A 28 5.31 18.11 -9.04
N SER A 29 5.51 18.35 -10.34
CA SER A 29 5.19 17.42 -11.44
C SER A 29 5.82 16.03 -11.27
N GLY A 30 6.99 15.91 -10.60
CA GLY A 30 7.63 14.66 -10.21
C GLY A 30 7.20 14.09 -8.85
N GLY A 31 6.20 14.69 -8.19
CA GLY A 31 5.80 14.34 -6.83
C GLY A 31 5.31 12.89 -6.68
N PHE A 32 4.81 12.26 -7.75
CA PHE A 32 4.38 10.86 -7.77
C PHE A 32 5.47 9.87 -7.30
N VAL A 33 6.76 10.19 -7.52
CA VAL A 33 7.91 9.39 -7.04
C VAL A 33 7.90 9.22 -5.52
N GLY A 34 7.25 10.12 -4.79
CA GLY A 34 7.08 10.00 -3.33
C GLY A 34 6.40 8.70 -2.89
N VAL A 35 5.58 8.09 -3.75
CA VAL A 35 4.97 6.78 -3.48
C VAL A 35 6.04 5.68 -3.41
N ASP A 36 7.02 5.70 -4.32
CA ASP A 36 8.11 4.71 -4.34
C ASP A 36 9.00 4.86 -3.12
N VAL A 37 9.32 6.10 -2.74
CA VAL A 37 10.07 6.40 -1.50
C VAL A 37 9.29 5.88 -0.28
N PHE A 38 7.98 6.06 -0.26
CA PHE A 38 7.12 5.57 0.82
C PHE A 38 7.15 4.03 0.89
N PHE A 39 7.11 3.32 -0.22
CA PHE A 39 7.24 1.85 -0.26
C PHE A 39 8.57 1.37 0.31
N VAL A 40 9.68 2.02 -0.03
CA VAL A 40 11.00 1.68 0.52
C VAL A 40 11.03 1.87 2.03
N ILE A 41 10.50 2.98 2.54
CA ILE A 41 10.46 3.26 3.98
C ILE A 41 9.57 2.23 4.70
N SER A 42 8.40 1.93 4.16
CA SER A 42 7.47 0.93 4.71
C SER A 42 8.09 -0.46 4.72
N GLY A 43 8.72 -0.87 3.62
CA GLY A 43 9.45 -2.13 3.52
C GLY A 43 10.57 -2.24 4.55
N TYR A 44 11.38 -1.19 4.71
CA TYR A 44 12.42 -1.14 5.73
C TYR A 44 11.87 -1.30 7.16
N LEU A 45 10.82 -0.56 7.50
CA LEU A 45 10.22 -0.59 8.83
C LEU A 45 9.66 -1.97 9.16
N ILE A 46 8.88 -2.54 8.25
CA ILE A 46 8.25 -3.85 8.47
C ILE A 46 9.30 -4.96 8.57
N THR A 47 10.28 -4.95 7.68
CA THR A 47 11.38 -5.92 7.71
C THR A 47 12.14 -5.84 9.04
N THR A 48 12.47 -4.63 9.49
CA THR A 48 13.17 -4.43 10.77
C THR A 48 12.36 -4.93 11.96
N ILE A 49 11.05 -4.66 12.00
CA ILE A 49 10.16 -5.11 13.07
C ILE A 49 10.11 -6.64 13.10
N ILE A 50 9.86 -7.29 11.95
CA ILE A 50 9.72 -8.74 11.88
C ILE A 50 11.04 -9.43 12.28
N ILE A 51 12.16 -9.00 11.70
CA ILE A 51 13.49 -9.59 12.01
C ILE A 51 13.82 -9.43 13.50
N SER A 52 13.56 -8.26 14.08
CA SER A 52 13.82 -8.01 15.51
C SER A 52 12.96 -8.92 16.39
N GLU A 53 11.65 -9.00 16.12
CA GLU A 53 10.72 -9.85 16.89
C GLU A 53 11.05 -11.36 16.72
N MET A 54 11.47 -11.79 15.52
CA MET A 54 11.89 -13.17 15.25
C MET A 54 13.20 -13.52 15.94
N ALA A 55 14.18 -12.63 15.95
CA ALA A 55 15.46 -12.83 16.64
C ALA A 55 15.27 -12.94 18.15
N GLU A 56 14.29 -12.23 18.73
CA GLU A 56 13.92 -12.32 20.14
C GLU A 56 12.99 -13.53 20.45
N GLY A 57 12.57 -14.30 19.45
CA GLY A 57 11.61 -15.41 19.61
C GLY A 57 10.20 -14.96 20.02
N LYS A 58 9.85 -13.68 19.79
CA LYS A 58 8.57 -13.08 20.21
C LYS A 58 7.61 -12.81 19.04
N PHE A 59 8.01 -13.11 17.80
CA PHE A 59 7.20 -12.83 16.64
C PHE A 59 5.91 -13.68 16.63
N SER A 60 4.78 -13.01 16.53
CA SER A 60 3.46 -13.61 16.34
C SER A 60 2.80 -13.00 15.12
N ILE A 61 2.51 -13.84 14.11
CA ILE A 61 1.87 -13.41 12.87
C ILE A 61 0.48 -12.83 13.12
N VAL A 62 -0.27 -13.40 14.06
CA VAL A 62 -1.61 -12.93 14.43
C VAL A 62 -1.53 -11.52 15.02
N ASN A 63 -0.63 -11.31 15.99
CA ASN A 63 -0.43 -10.00 16.61
C ASN A 63 0.09 -8.97 15.59
N PHE A 64 0.91 -9.41 14.63
CA PHE A 64 1.38 -8.55 13.55
C PHE A 64 0.23 -8.06 12.69
N TYR A 65 -0.63 -8.96 12.18
CA TYR A 65 -1.78 -8.58 11.36
C TYR A 65 -2.82 -7.77 12.14
N GLU A 66 -3.08 -8.10 13.40
CA GLU A 66 -3.98 -7.32 14.24
C GLU A 66 -3.52 -5.87 14.36
N ARG A 67 -2.23 -5.63 14.64
CA ARG A 67 -1.68 -4.27 14.72
C ARG A 67 -1.82 -3.51 13.40
N ARG A 68 -1.65 -4.18 12.25
CA ARG A 68 -1.83 -3.57 10.92
C ARG A 68 -3.29 -3.27 10.64
N ALA A 69 -4.16 -4.23 10.83
CA ALA A 69 -5.60 -4.07 10.63
C ALA A 69 -6.17 -2.90 11.46
N ARG A 70 -5.84 -2.83 12.74
CA ARG A 70 -6.26 -1.73 13.62
C ARG A 70 -5.76 -0.36 13.18
N ARG A 71 -4.63 -0.30 12.47
CA ARG A 71 -4.05 0.96 11.98
C ARG A 71 -4.65 1.41 10.66
N ILE A 72 -4.98 0.48 9.75
CA ILE A 72 -5.30 0.77 8.36
C ILE A 72 -6.79 0.72 8.09
N LEU A 73 -7.48 -0.34 8.55
CA LEU A 73 -8.90 -0.55 8.23
C LEU A 73 -9.83 0.58 8.68
N PRO A 74 -9.67 1.21 9.86
CA PRO A 74 -10.57 2.29 10.26
C PRO A 74 -10.51 3.49 9.31
N ALA A 75 -9.31 3.91 8.92
CA ALA A 75 -9.14 5.02 7.98
C ALA A 75 -9.64 4.66 6.57
N LEU A 76 -9.34 3.44 6.10
CA LEU A 76 -9.76 2.94 4.81
C LEU A 76 -11.30 2.92 4.70
N PHE A 77 -11.98 2.29 5.64
CA PHE A 77 -13.44 2.22 5.64
C PHE A 77 -14.09 3.60 5.83
N PHE A 78 -13.47 4.48 6.60
CA PHE A 78 -13.95 5.87 6.72
C PHE A 78 -13.90 6.59 5.36
N VAL A 79 -12.79 6.50 4.63
CA VAL A 79 -12.67 7.12 3.29
C VAL A 79 -13.67 6.50 2.32
N MET A 80 -13.80 5.18 2.29
CA MET A 80 -14.79 4.49 1.46
C MET A 80 -16.21 4.97 1.76
N ALA A 81 -16.60 5.03 3.04
CA ALA A 81 -17.90 5.50 3.47
C ALA A 81 -18.13 6.97 3.11
N ALA A 82 -17.11 7.82 3.26
CA ALA A 82 -17.18 9.23 2.89
C ALA A 82 -17.35 9.44 1.38
N CYS A 83 -16.79 8.58 0.54
CA CYS A 83 -16.95 8.66 -0.92
C CYS A 83 -18.34 8.24 -1.40
N LEU A 84 -19.07 7.38 -0.66
CA LEU A 84 -20.37 6.85 -1.08
C LEU A 84 -21.41 7.92 -1.43
N PRO A 85 -21.72 8.93 -0.57
CA PRO A 85 -22.73 9.92 -0.90
C PRO A 85 -22.34 10.77 -2.11
N PHE A 86 -21.08 11.10 -2.28
CA PHE A 86 -20.61 11.88 -3.42
C PHE A 86 -20.66 11.05 -4.71
N ALA A 87 -20.27 9.78 -4.66
CA ALA A 87 -20.38 8.86 -5.79
C ALA A 87 -21.85 8.72 -6.23
N TRP A 88 -22.77 8.56 -5.28
CA TRP A 88 -24.19 8.45 -5.57
C TRP A 88 -24.77 9.71 -6.24
N LEU A 89 -24.33 10.90 -5.81
CA LEU A 89 -24.87 12.17 -6.30
C LEU A 89 -24.26 12.60 -7.64
N TRP A 90 -23.02 12.24 -7.94
CA TRP A 90 -22.26 12.83 -9.06
C TRP A 90 -21.89 11.84 -10.15
N LEU A 91 -21.81 10.54 -9.86
CA LEU A 91 -21.42 9.56 -10.86
C LEU A 91 -22.61 9.14 -11.75
N THR A 92 -22.34 8.91 -13.03
CA THR A 92 -23.28 8.26 -13.92
C THR A 92 -23.51 6.80 -13.53
N PRO A 93 -24.60 6.15 -13.95
CA PRO A 93 -24.84 4.74 -13.62
C PRO A 93 -23.70 3.79 -13.97
N GLY A 94 -23.00 4.02 -15.09
CA GLY A 94 -21.81 3.27 -15.49
C GLY A 94 -20.67 3.45 -14.50
N ASN A 95 -20.27 4.69 -14.25
CA ASN A 95 -19.20 5.02 -13.31
C ASN A 95 -19.52 4.59 -11.88
N LEU A 96 -20.81 4.61 -11.49
CA LEU A 96 -21.24 4.13 -10.19
C LEU A 96 -21.06 2.61 -10.03
N LYS A 97 -21.28 1.84 -11.12
CA LYS A 97 -20.98 0.41 -11.16
C LYS A 97 -19.47 0.18 -10.97
N ASP A 98 -18.62 0.92 -11.69
CA ASP A 98 -17.15 0.81 -11.60
C ASP A 98 -16.65 1.22 -10.21
N PHE A 99 -17.27 2.24 -9.61
CA PHE A 99 -17.02 2.60 -8.21
C PHE A 99 -17.40 1.46 -7.26
N GLY A 100 -18.53 0.77 -7.48
CA GLY A 100 -18.93 -0.40 -6.70
C GLY A 100 -17.91 -1.55 -6.78
N GLN A 101 -17.35 -1.81 -7.97
CA GLN A 101 -16.26 -2.77 -8.18
C GLN A 101 -15.00 -2.34 -7.43
N SER A 102 -14.67 -1.04 -7.47
CA SER A 102 -13.54 -0.47 -6.74
C SER A 102 -13.68 -0.66 -5.22
N LEU A 103 -14.88 -0.49 -4.64
CA LEU A 103 -15.12 -0.73 -3.22
C LEU A 103 -14.81 -2.18 -2.81
N VAL A 104 -15.20 -3.16 -3.64
CA VAL A 104 -14.88 -4.58 -3.39
C VAL A 104 -13.38 -4.80 -3.49
N ALA A 105 -12.74 -4.31 -4.56
CA ALA A 105 -11.31 -4.48 -4.77
C ALA A 105 -10.46 -3.82 -3.68
N VAL A 106 -10.85 -2.65 -3.20
CA VAL A 106 -10.20 -1.96 -2.08
C VAL A 106 -10.34 -2.75 -0.79
N SER A 107 -11.54 -3.29 -0.52
CA SER A 107 -11.80 -4.09 0.69
C SER A 107 -11.00 -5.39 0.75
N THR A 108 -10.61 -5.92 -0.42
CA THR A 108 -9.81 -7.15 -0.57
C THR A 108 -8.34 -6.89 -0.86
N PHE A 109 -7.90 -5.61 -0.80
CA PHE A 109 -6.54 -5.19 -1.16
C PHE A 109 -6.10 -5.65 -2.55
N SER A 110 -7.00 -5.65 -3.53
CA SER A 110 -6.77 -6.02 -4.93
C SER A 110 -7.02 -4.88 -5.92
N SER A 111 -7.12 -3.65 -5.43
CA SER A 111 -7.42 -2.48 -6.27
C SER A 111 -6.33 -2.19 -7.32
N ASN A 112 -5.06 -2.53 -7.03
CA ASN A 112 -3.98 -2.45 -8.01
C ASN A 112 -4.24 -3.35 -9.22
N ILE A 113 -4.74 -4.57 -9.01
CA ILE A 113 -5.06 -5.53 -10.08
C ILE A 113 -6.27 -5.03 -10.87
N LEU A 114 -7.34 -4.59 -10.18
CA LEU A 114 -8.52 -4.06 -10.83
C LEU A 114 -8.17 -2.88 -11.74
N PHE A 115 -7.49 -1.87 -11.21
CA PHE A 115 -7.15 -0.67 -11.98
C PHE A 115 -6.14 -0.95 -13.11
N TRP A 116 -5.27 -1.93 -12.95
CA TRP A 116 -4.40 -2.38 -14.03
C TRP A 116 -5.19 -3.06 -15.17
N LEU A 117 -6.16 -3.91 -14.84
CA LEU A 117 -7.03 -4.56 -15.84
C LEU A 117 -7.94 -3.57 -16.56
N GLU A 118 -8.34 -2.50 -15.90
CA GLU A 118 -9.16 -1.43 -16.45
C GLU A 118 -8.34 -0.37 -17.21
N SER A 119 -7.00 -0.39 -17.15
CA SER A 119 -6.13 0.54 -17.87
C SER A 119 -6.08 0.19 -19.35
N GLY A 120 -6.91 0.83 -20.18
CA GLY A 120 -6.99 0.58 -21.59
C GLY A 120 -7.43 1.80 -22.39
N TYR A 121 -7.46 1.68 -23.71
CA TYR A 121 -7.83 2.76 -24.62
C TYR A 121 -9.25 3.32 -24.40
N PHE A 122 -10.16 2.50 -23.89
CA PHE A 122 -11.56 2.86 -23.58
C PHE A 122 -11.81 3.06 -22.09
N ASP A 123 -10.75 3.27 -21.31
CA ASP A 123 -10.87 3.39 -19.84
C ASP A 123 -11.60 4.67 -19.43
N THR A 124 -12.30 4.56 -18.30
CA THR A 124 -12.87 5.72 -17.60
C THR A 124 -11.74 6.66 -17.16
N ALA A 125 -11.91 7.95 -17.41
CA ALA A 125 -10.92 8.94 -16.99
C ALA A 125 -10.58 8.81 -15.49
N ALA A 126 -9.31 8.96 -15.17
CA ALA A 126 -8.80 8.78 -13.79
C ALA A 126 -9.52 9.67 -12.78
N GLU A 127 -9.98 10.86 -13.20
CA GLU A 127 -10.73 11.83 -12.40
C GLU A 127 -12.10 11.30 -11.94
N LEU A 128 -12.65 10.32 -12.66
CA LEU A 128 -13.94 9.69 -12.34
C LEU A 128 -13.79 8.43 -11.45
N LYS A 129 -12.56 8.08 -11.03
CA LYS A 129 -12.25 6.96 -10.15
C LYS A 129 -11.83 7.44 -8.75
N PRO A 130 -12.77 7.74 -7.83
CA PRO A 130 -12.46 8.35 -6.52
C PRO A 130 -11.47 7.56 -5.66
N LEU A 131 -11.43 6.23 -5.83
CA LEU A 131 -10.57 5.33 -5.05
C LEU A 131 -9.29 4.91 -5.82
N LEU A 132 -8.98 5.55 -6.96
CA LEU A 132 -7.85 5.15 -7.81
C LEU A 132 -6.53 5.05 -7.02
N HIS A 133 -6.22 6.04 -6.19
CA HIS A 133 -4.98 6.10 -5.43
C HIS A 133 -4.82 4.98 -4.37
N THR A 134 -5.87 4.20 -4.11
CA THR A 134 -5.77 3.02 -3.21
C THR A 134 -4.98 1.86 -3.83
N TRP A 135 -4.59 1.94 -5.12
CA TRP A 135 -3.73 0.95 -5.75
C TRP A 135 -2.40 0.77 -5.00
N SER A 136 -1.81 1.88 -4.54
CA SER A 136 -0.56 1.86 -3.80
C SER A 136 -0.73 1.21 -2.41
N LEU A 137 -1.85 1.47 -1.74
CA LEU A 137 -2.19 0.81 -0.49
C LEU A 137 -2.35 -0.71 -0.69
N ALA A 138 -3.00 -1.14 -1.79
CA ALA A 138 -3.15 -2.56 -2.09
C ALA A 138 -1.79 -3.27 -2.25
N VAL A 139 -0.84 -2.68 -2.98
CA VAL A 139 0.53 -3.20 -3.13
C VAL A 139 1.22 -3.31 -1.77
N GLU A 140 1.11 -2.27 -0.93
CA GLU A 140 1.70 -2.26 0.42
C GLU A 140 1.13 -3.36 1.31
N GLU A 141 -0.22 -3.55 1.30
CA GLU A 141 -0.88 -4.57 2.11
C GLU A 141 -0.60 -5.99 1.61
N GLN A 142 -0.52 -6.20 0.31
CA GLN A 142 -0.08 -7.48 -0.26
C GLN A 142 1.34 -7.83 0.21
N TYR A 143 2.26 -6.86 0.22
CA TYR A 143 3.59 -7.07 0.79
C TYR A 143 3.51 -7.43 2.29
N TYR A 144 2.67 -6.75 3.07
CA TYR A 144 2.50 -7.05 4.50
C TYR A 144 1.88 -8.43 4.76
N ILE A 145 1.08 -8.95 3.82
CA ILE A 145 0.51 -10.30 3.92
C ILE A 145 1.57 -11.36 3.60
N PHE A 146 2.26 -11.23 2.48
CA PHE A 146 3.14 -12.30 1.99
C PHE A 146 4.54 -12.29 2.62
N PHE A 147 5.12 -11.13 2.89
CA PHE A 147 6.49 -11.01 3.35
C PHE A 147 6.75 -11.63 4.74
N PRO A 148 5.89 -11.47 5.76
CA PRO A 148 6.05 -12.15 7.04
C PRO A 148 6.03 -13.67 6.91
N ILE A 149 5.15 -14.20 6.05
CA ILE A 149 5.05 -15.65 5.79
C ILE A 149 6.33 -16.14 5.12
N PHE A 150 6.82 -15.41 4.11
CA PHE A 150 8.09 -15.71 3.47
C PHE A 150 9.24 -15.75 4.47
N LEU A 151 9.36 -14.75 5.34
CA LEU A 151 10.42 -14.73 6.36
C LEU A 151 10.28 -15.88 7.36
N MET A 152 9.08 -16.22 7.80
CA MET A 152 8.84 -17.36 8.70
C MET A 152 9.30 -18.68 8.08
N LEU A 153 8.98 -18.90 6.81
CA LEU A 153 9.36 -20.12 6.09
C LEU A 153 10.87 -20.23 5.86
N THR A 154 11.51 -19.10 5.59
CA THR A 154 12.95 -19.06 5.24
C THR A 154 13.86 -18.79 6.43
N TRP A 155 13.31 -18.43 7.60
CA TRP A 155 14.11 -18.05 8.78
C TRP A 155 15.16 -19.07 9.16
N ARG A 156 14.82 -20.37 9.08
CA ARG A 156 15.72 -21.49 9.41
C ARG A 156 16.89 -21.64 8.46
N LEU A 157 16.82 -21.08 7.27
CA LEU A 157 17.89 -21.14 6.27
C LEU A 157 19.04 -20.18 6.61
N GLY A 158 18.78 -19.20 7.46
CA GLY A 158 19.74 -18.16 7.84
C GLY A 158 19.75 -16.97 6.87
N ILE A 159 20.25 -15.84 7.38
CA ILE A 159 20.17 -14.53 6.69
C ILE A 159 20.81 -14.53 5.30
N LYS A 160 21.91 -15.28 5.10
CA LYS A 160 22.60 -15.36 3.80
C LYS A 160 21.69 -15.91 2.70
N TRP A 161 20.97 -16.98 2.99
CA TRP A 161 20.05 -17.59 2.03
C TRP A 161 18.81 -16.74 1.78
N ILE A 162 18.30 -16.05 2.82
CA ILE A 162 17.21 -15.09 2.66
C ILE A 162 17.60 -13.97 1.69
N LEU A 163 18.81 -13.40 1.85
CA LEU A 163 19.30 -12.35 0.96
C LEU A 163 19.49 -12.86 -0.48
N ILE A 164 20.01 -14.06 -0.67
CA ILE A 164 20.13 -14.68 -2.01
C ILE A 164 18.77 -14.86 -2.66
N LEU A 165 17.79 -15.41 -1.93
CA LEU A 165 16.43 -15.59 -2.45
C LEU A 165 15.77 -14.26 -2.83
N LEU A 166 15.89 -13.23 -1.99
CA LEU A 166 15.37 -11.89 -2.30
C LEU A 166 16.06 -11.28 -3.51
N SER A 167 17.39 -11.47 -3.65
CA SER A 167 18.13 -10.99 -4.83
C SER A 167 17.69 -11.72 -6.11
N ILE A 168 17.44 -13.01 -6.04
CA ILE A 168 16.91 -13.78 -7.19
C ILE A 168 15.51 -13.27 -7.56
N ILE A 169 14.61 -13.11 -6.60
CA ILE A 169 13.26 -12.58 -6.85
C ILE A 169 13.35 -11.19 -7.51
N PHE A 170 14.21 -10.31 -6.99
CA PHE A 170 14.41 -8.97 -7.56
C PHE A 170 14.92 -8.98 -9.01
N LEU A 171 15.74 -9.96 -9.38
CA LEU A 171 16.29 -10.08 -10.75
C LEU A 171 15.30 -10.73 -11.73
N LEU A 172 14.26 -11.41 -11.24
CA LEU A 172 13.24 -12.08 -12.07
C LEU A 172 12.00 -11.19 -12.32
N VAL A 173 11.87 -10.09 -11.61
CA VAL A 173 10.79 -9.09 -11.73
C VAL A 173 11.26 -7.87 -12.50
#